data_045fba9e5ea4c47313271e2d06162275
#
_entry.id   045fba9e5ea4c47313271e2d06162275
#
_cell.length_a   1.000
_cell.length_b   1.000
_cell.length_c   1.000
_cell.angle_alpha   90.00
_cell.angle_beta   90.00
_cell.angle_gamma   90.00
#
_symmetry.space_group_name_H-M   'P 1'
#
loop_
_entity.id
_entity.type
_entity.pdbx_description
1 polymer ?
#
loop_
_entity_poly.entity_id
_entity_poly.type
_entity_poly.pdbx_seq_one_letter_code
_entity_poly.pdbx_strand_id
1 'polypeptide(L)'
;MIVIPAVDLKEGRCVRLREGRADAETVFSEDPVAMATQWAARGAQRLHVVDLDGAFGAPRQTALVAKIVAAVAPVAVEVGGGLRDLAAVESVLEAGARWAVVGTRALDPGFVSELGRRFPQRVIVAVDAKDGRVAVKGWVDLSDLTPIELALAVRERGRVAALLYTDISRDGTEQGPNVTATAELARRSGIPVLASGGVGSLADIAALAAVADAGIEGVVVGRALYTGAVSLPDAMRAAARGA
;
A
#
# COMPACT_ATOMS: atom_id res chain seq x y z
N MET A 1 -0.60 -3.77 15.58
CA MET A 1 -0.31 -3.31 14.21
C MET A 1 0.40 -4.42 13.44
N ILE A 2 0.07 -4.70 12.16
CA ILE A 2 0.73 -5.72 11.33
C ILE A 2 1.83 -5.11 10.45
N VAL A 3 2.84 -5.91 10.08
CA VAL A 3 3.86 -5.54 9.09
C VAL A 3 3.52 -6.18 7.76
N ILE A 4 3.52 -5.39 6.70
CA ILE A 4 3.07 -5.77 5.36
C ILE A 4 4.24 -5.61 4.38
N PRO A 5 4.93 -6.71 3.99
CA PRO A 5 5.95 -6.63 2.95
C PRO A 5 5.36 -6.18 1.62
N ALA A 6 6.08 -5.29 0.92
CA ALA A 6 5.69 -4.82 -0.41
C ALA A 6 6.44 -5.57 -1.51
N VAL A 7 5.73 -5.90 -2.60
CA VAL A 7 6.24 -6.52 -3.82
C VAL A 7 5.79 -5.68 -5.01
N ASP A 8 6.70 -4.93 -5.60
CA ASP A 8 6.40 -4.12 -6.78
C ASP A 8 6.77 -4.90 -8.05
N LEU A 9 5.82 -4.97 -8.98
CA LEU A 9 5.94 -5.72 -10.23
C LEU A 9 6.16 -4.76 -11.39
N LYS A 10 7.22 -4.98 -12.16
CA LYS A 10 7.47 -4.28 -13.42
C LYS A 10 8.09 -5.23 -14.42
N GLU A 11 7.48 -5.33 -15.59
CA GLU A 11 7.96 -6.22 -16.68
C GLU A 11 8.22 -7.67 -16.22
N GLY A 12 7.35 -8.20 -15.35
CA GLY A 12 7.48 -9.56 -14.81
C GLY A 12 8.51 -9.73 -13.70
N ARG A 13 9.16 -8.65 -13.25
CA ARG A 13 10.23 -8.67 -12.23
C ARG A 13 9.77 -8.01 -10.93
N CYS A 14 10.42 -8.35 -9.83
CA CYS A 14 10.27 -7.67 -8.55
C CYS A 14 11.27 -6.52 -8.46
N VAL A 15 10.76 -5.30 -8.38
CA VAL A 15 11.57 -4.08 -8.39
C VAL A 15 11.26 -3.18 -7.20
N ARG A 16 12.08 -2.15 -6.98
CA ARG A 16 11.76 -1.02 -6.10
C ARG A 16 12.13 0.27 -6.81
N LEU A 17 11.24 1.24 -6.72
CA LEU A 17 11.49 2.59 -7.19
C LEU A 17 11.91 3.47 -5.99
N ARG A 18 12.71 4.49 -6.24
CA ARG A 18 12.98 5.54 -5.27
C ARG A 18 12.07 6.73 -5.57
N GLU A 19 11.29 7.16 -4.57
CA GLU A 19 10.31 8.25 -4.71
C GLU A 19 9.34 8.07 -5.89
N GLY A 20 9.00 6.80 -6.21
CA GLY A 20 8.13 6.46 -7.34
C GLY A 20 8.71 6.70 -8.73
N ARG A 21 9.99 7.06 -8.85
CA ARG A 21 10.62 7.41 -10.13
C ARG A 21 10.96 6.17 -10.94
N ALA A 22 10.43 6.11 -12.17
CA ALA A 22 10.67 4.99 -13.08
C ALA A 22 12.13 4.87 -13.53
N ASP A 23 12.90 5.97 -13.51
CA ASP A 23 14.32 6.03 -13.83
C ASP A 23 15.26 5.68 -12.67
N ALA A 24 14.70 5.51 -11.46
CA ALA A 24 15.42 5.13 -10.25
C ALA A 24 15.01 3.72 -9.77
N GLU A 25 14.98 2.77 -10.70
CA GLU A 25 14.62 1.37 -10.46
C GLU A 25 15.80 0.55 -9.94
N THR A 26 15.51 -0.34 -8.99
CA THR A 26 16.41 -1.42 -8.57
C THR A 26 15.67 -2.73 -8.69
N VAL A 27 16.21 -3.69 -9.46
CA VAL A 27 15.69 -5.06 -9.56
C VAL A 27 16.20 -5.87 -8.38
N PHE A 28 15.30 -6.51 -7.64
CA PHE A 28 15.64 -7.36 -6.50
C PHE A 28 15.41 -8.85 -6.78
N SER A 29 14.54 -9.18 -7.74
CA SER A 29 14.32 -10.57 -8.15
C SER A 29 13.71 -10.63 -9.54
N GLU A 30 14.16 -11.59 -10.34
CA GLU A 30 13.56 -11.97 -11.62
C GLU A 30 12.31 -12.87 -11.43
N ASP A 31 12.06 -13.35 -10.20
CA ASP A 31 10.90 -14.19 -9.87
C ASP A 31 10.10 -13.57 -8.71
N PRO A 32 9.06 -12.77 -9.01
CA PRO A 32 8.19 -12.18 -8.00
C PRO A 32 7.38 -13.20 -7.19
N VAL A 33 7.07 -14.37 -7.77
CA VAL A 33 6.33 -15.43 -7.06
C VAL A 33 7.21 -16.03 -5.97
N ALA A 34 8.47 -16.34 -6.27
CA ALA A 34 9.43 -16.80 -5.27
C ALA A 34 9.66 -15.75 -4.18
N MET A 35 9.74 -14.47 -4.54
CA MET A 35 9.89 -13.37 -3.58
C MET A 35 8.69 -13.28 -2.63
N ALA A 36 7.47 -13.29 -3.15
CA ALA A 36 6.26 -13.29 -2.33
C ALA A 36 6.17 -14.51 -1.41
N THR A 37 6.51 -15.70 -1.93
CA THR A 37 6.57 -16.95 -1.15
C THR A 37 7.59 -16.87 -0.02
N GLN A 38 8.73 -16.23 -0.27
CA GLN A 38 9.76 -16.02 0.78
C GLN A 38 9.23 -15.14 1.92
N TRP A 39 8.48 -14.08 1.62
CA TRP A 39 7.85 -13.27 2.67
C TRP A 39 6.78 -14.03 3.43
N ALA A 40 5.95 -14.82 2.73
CA ALA A 40 4.97 -15.68 3.38
C ALA A 40 5.64 -16.70 4.31
N ALA A 41 6.70 -17.37 3.88
CA ALA A 41 7.46 -18.33 4.68
C ALA A 41 8.15 -17.69 5.91
N ARG A 42 8.46 -16.38 5.86
CA ARG A 42 9.00 -15.60 6.99
C ARG A 42 7.93 -15.07 7.95
N GLY A 43 6.64 -15.43 7.74
CA GLY A 43 5.54 -15.13 8.64
C GLY A 43 4.71 -13.91 8.27
N ALA A 44 4.82 -13.37 7.05
CA ALA A 44 3.94 -12.31 6.58
C ALA A 44 2.47 -12.77 6.68
N GLN A 45 1.62 -11.94 7.29
CA GLN A 45 0.17 -12.17 7.38
C GLN A 45 -0.60 -11.52 6.23
N ARG A 46 0.04 -10.53 5.58
CA ARG A 46 -0.49 -9.77 4.46
C ARG A 46 0.66 -9.34 3.56
N LEU A 47 0.43 -9.27 2.26
CA LEU A 47 1.36 -8.72 1.28
C LEU A 47 0.71 -7.54 0.54
N HIS A 48 1.52 -6.52 0.28
CA HIS A 48 1.16 -5.39 -0.58
C HIS A 48 1.81 -5.58 -1.94
N VAL A 49 1.02 -5.78 -2.99
CA VAL A 49 1.50 -5.98 -4.35
C VAL A 49 1.13 -4.77 -5.21
N VAL A 50 2.09 -4.19 -5.90
CA VAL A 50 1.86 -3.07 -6.82
C VAL A 50 2.24 -3.48 -8.24
N ASP A 51 1.26 -3.43 -9.14
CA ASP A 51 1.47 -3.58 -10.58
C ASP A 51 1.90 -2.24 -11.19
N LEU A 52 3.21 -2.02 -11.28
CA LEU A 52 3.76 -0.78 -11.82
C LEU A 52 3.50 -0.62 -13.32
N ASP A 53 3.39 -1.71 -14.10
CA ASP A 53 3.02 -1.64 -15.51
C ASP A 53 1.63 -1.01 -15.63
N GLY A 54 0.65 -1.50 -14.87
CA GLY A 54 -0.68 -0.89 -14.79
C GLY A 54 -0.65 0.54 -14.26
N ALA A 55 0.18 0.85 -13.27
CA ALA A 55 0.33 2.20 -12.73
C ALA A 55 0.81 3.19 -13.81
N PHE A 56 1.76 2.79 -14.64
CA PHE A 56 2.32 3.60 -15.73
C PHE A 56 1.54 3.53 -17.04
N GLY A 57 0.42 2.80 -17.08
CA GLY A 57 -0.48 2.76 -18.24
C GLY A 57 -0.17 1.67 -19.26
N ALA A 58 0.75 0.77 -18.95
CA ALA A 58 0.97 -0.46 -19.71
C ALA A 58 -0.08 -1.55 -19.37
N PRO A 59 -0.15 -2.65 -20.11
CA PRO A 59 -1.01 -3.77 -19.77
C PRO A 59 -0.70 -4.33 -18.39
N ARG A 60 -1.75 -4.53 -17.57
CA ARG A 60 -1.60 -5.03 -16.21
C ARG A 60 -1.17 -6.49 -16.16
N GLN A 61 -0.40 -6.83 -15.14
CA GLN A 61 0.14 -8.17 -14.90
C GLN A 61 -0.82 -9.06 -14.10
N THR A 62 -2.12 -9.02 -14.40
CA THR A 62 -3.17 -9.74 -13.62
C THR A 62 -2.90 -11.24 -13.50
N ALA A 63 -2.37 -11.87 -14.54
CA ALA A 63 -2.01 -13.30 -14.51
C ALA A 63 -0.85 -13.58 -13.53
N LEU A 64 0.13 -12.68 -13.42
CA LEU A 64 1.21 -12.80 -12.44
C LEU A 64 0.70 -12.56 -11.02
N VAL A 65 -0.19 -11.58 -10.83
CA VAL A 65 -0.88 -11.34 -9.55
C VAL A 65 -1.62 -12.60 -9.10
N ALA A 66 -2.38 -13.26 -9.98
CA ALA A 66 -3.07 -14.51 -9.66
C ALA A 66 -2.11 -15.64 -9.23
N LYS A 67 -0.95 -15.76 -9.89
CA LYS A 67 0.09 -16.73 -9.50
C LYS A 67 0.66 -16.43 -8.11
N ILE A 68 0.93 -15.17 -7.80
CA ILE A 68 1.40 -14.74 -6.47
C ILE A 68 0.36 -15.11 -5.42
N VAL A 69 -0.90 -14.69 -5.61
CA VAL A 69 -2.00 -14.97 -4.65
C VAL A 69 -2.13 -16.47 -4.37
N ALA A 70 -2.12 -17.30 -5.43
CA ALA A 70 -2.21 -18.75 -5.27
C ALA A 70 -1.02 -19.35 -4.51
N ALA A 71 0.20 -18.85 -4.79
CA ALA A 71 1.43 -19.36 -4.19
C ALA A 71 1.57 -19.03 -2.69
N VAL A 72 1.01 -17.89 -2.25
CA VAL A 72 1.15 -17.42 -0.86
C VAL A 72 -0.04 -17.77 0.02
N ALA A 73 -1.09 -18.43 -0.49
CA ALA A 73 -2.25 -18.80 0.30
C ALA A 73 -1.84 -19.60 1.57
N PRO A 74 -2.39 -19.27 2.76
CA PRO A 74 -3.54 -18.42 3.05
C PRO A 74 -3.21 -16.94 3.35
N VAL A 75 -2.01 -16.46 3.04
CA VAL A 75 -1.62 -15.06 3.27
C VAL A 75 -2.49 -14.13 2.42
N ALA A 76 -3.08 -13.12 3.06
CA ALA A 76 -3.92 -12.16 2.36
C ALA A 76 -3.08 -11.21 1.47
N VAL A 77 -3.56 -10.92 0.28
CA VAL A 77 -2.89 -10.01 -0.66
C VAL A 77 -3.77 -8.81 -0.96
N GLU A 78 -3.20 -7.61 -0.86
CA GLU A 78 -3.77 -6.38 -1.39
C GLU A 78 -3.02 -5.99 -2.66
N VAL A 79 -3.75 -5.54 -3.68
CA VAL A 79 -3.19 -5.26 -5.01
C VAL A 79 -3.54 -3.85 -5.45
N GLY A 80 -2.51 -3.08 -5.78
CA GLY A 80 -2.60 -1.76 -6.40
C GLY A 80 -1.94 -1.72 -7.77
N GLY A 81 -1.98 -0.53 -8.38
CA GLY A 81 -1.36 -0.29 -9.69
C GLY A 81 -2.38 -0.19 -10.82
N GLY A 82 -2.71 1.04 -11.22
CA GLY A 82 -3.52 1.32 -12.41
C GLY A 82 -5.00 0.89 -12.34
N LEU A 83 -5.57 0.72 -11.16
CA LEU A 83 -6.99 0.38 -10.99
C LEU A 83 -7.88 1.63 -11.22
N ARG A 84 -8.21 1.92 -12.49
CA ARG A 84 -8.87 3.17 -12.90
C ARG A 84 -10.38 3.04 -13.15
N ASP A 85 -10.91 1.83 -13.19
CA ASP A 85 -12.33 1.52 -13.43
C ASP A 85 -12.77 0.28 -12.64
N LEU A 86 -14.08 0.02 -12.64
CA LEU A 86 -14.68 -1.09 -11.91
C LEU A 86 -14.21 -2.46 -12.41
N ALA A 87 -14.02 -2.61 -13.73
CA ALA A 87 -13.55 -3.85 -14.33
C ALA A 87 -12.13 -4.18 -13.89
N ALA A 88 -11.26 -3.17 -13.77
CA ALA A 88 -9.92 -3.31 -13.23
C ALA A 88 -9.90 -3.79 -11.76
N VAL A 89 -10.78 -3.21 -10.94
CA VAL A 89 -10.94 -3.62 -9.53
C VAL A 89 -11.49 -5.05 -9.45
N GLU A 90 -12.54 -5.36 -10.20
CA GLU A 90 -13.13 -6.70 -10.26
C GLU A 90 -12.10 -7.75 -10.67
N SER A 91 -11.33 -7.49 -11.72
CA SER A 91 -10.29 -8.40 -12.24
C SER A 91 -9.25 -8.79 -11.20
N VAL A 92 -8.75 -7.87 -10.36
CA VAL A 92 -7.77 -8.22 -9.31
C VAL A 92 -8.44 -8.96 -8.14
N LEU A 93 -9.70 -8.65 -7.83
CA LEU A 93 -10.45 -9.37 -6.81
C LEU A 93 -10.79 -10.81 -7.25
N GLU A 94 -11.11 -11.01 -8.53
CA GLU A 94 -11.30 -12.34 -9.15
C GLU A 94 -10.01 -13.14 -9.25
N ALA A 95 -8.87 -12.46 -9.44
CA ALA A 95 -7.54 -13.08 -9.35
C ALA A 95 -7.19 -13.56 -7.94
N GLY A 96 -8.07 -13.34 -6.95
CA GLY A 96 -7.96 -13.82 -5.59
C GLY A 96 -7.38 -12.80 -4.59
N ALA A 97 -7.09 -11.57 -5.02
CA ALA A 97 -6.69 -10.53 -4.09
C ALA A 97 -7.78 -10.30 -3.03
N ARG A 98 -7.39 -10.14 -1.76
CA ARG A 98 -8.32 -9.83 -0.68
C ARG A 98 -8.82 -8.39 -0.79
N TRP A 99 -7.97 -7.45 -1.20
CA TRP A 99 -8.31 -6.05 -1.37
C TRP A 99 -7.70 -5.48 -2.66
N ALA A 100 -8.44 -4.58 -3.28
CA ALA A 100 -7.98 -3.72 -4.37
C ALA A 100 -7.57 -2.35 -3.80
N VAL A 101 -6.39 -1.84 -4.16
CA VAL A 101 -5.89 -0.53 -3.74
C VAL A 101 -6.10 0.48 -4.87
N VAL A 102 -6.92 1.48 -4.62
CA VAL A 102 -7.32 2.51 -5.60
C VAL A 102 -6.78 3.87 -5.18
N GLY A 103 -5.98 4.51 -6.06
CA GLY A 103 -5.40 5.84 -5.84
C GLY A 103 -6.21 6.96 -6.53
N THR A 104 -5.66 7.55 -7.58
CA THR A 104 -6.16 8.75 -8.28
C THR A 104 -7.69 8.78 -8.51
N ARG A 105 -8.29 7.66 -8.84
CA ARG A 105 -9.74 7.56 -9.10
C ARG A 105 -10.59 7.74 -7.84
N ALA A 106 -10.01 7.64 -6.65
CA ALA A 106 -10.72 7.90 -5.40
C ALA A 106 -11.05 9.39 -5.18
N LEU A 107 -10.51 10.29 -6.01
CA LEU A 107 -10.92 11.70 -6.04
C LEU A 107 -12.31 11.90 -6.67
N ASP A 108 -12.81 10.91 -7.40
CA ASP A 108 -14.19 10.90 -7.94
C ASP A 108 -15.15 10.29 -6.90
N PRO A 109 -16.02 11.10 -6.28
CA PRO A 109 -16.94 10.61 -5.25
C PRO A 109 -17.94 9.58 -5.76
N GLY A 110 -18.32 9.67 -7.03
CA GLY A 110 -19.21 8.70 -7.69
C GLY A 110 -18.56 7.33 -7.80
N PHE A 111 -17.28 7.31 -8.16
CA PHE A 111 -16.50 6.08 -8.24
C PHE A 111 -16.32 5.41 -6.87
N VAL A 112 -16.01 6.19 -5.82
CA VAL A 112 -15.90 5.67 -4.45
C VAL A 112 -17.22 5.08 -3.96
N SER A 113 -18.34 5.75 -4.22
CA SER A 113 -19.68 5.25 -3.85
C SER A 113 -19.99 3.92 -4.55
N GLU A 114 -19.69 3.82 -5.85
CA GLU A 114 -19.91 2.60 -6.62
C GLU A 114 -19.02 1.44 -6.14
N LEU A 115 -17.74 1.72 -5.84
CA LEU A 115 -16.83 0.74 -5.24
C LEU A 115 -17.35 0.21 -3.90
N GLY A 116 -17.81 1.11 -3.01
CA GLY A 116 -18.36 0.74 -1.71
C GLY A 116 -19.64 -0.08 -1.80
N ARG A 117 -20.44 0.13 -2.86
CA ARG A 117 -21.66 -0.63 -3.15
C ARG A 117 -21.35 -2.02 -3.73
N ARG A 118 -20.42 -2.13 -4.71
CA ARG A 118 -20.10 -3.39 -5.40
C ARG A 118 -19.15 -4.28 -4.62
N PHE A 119 -18.19 -3.68 -3.93
CA PHE A 119 -17.10 -4.39 -3.27
C PHE A 119 -16.93 -3.93 -1.80
N PRO A 120 -17.99 -4.04 -0.95
CA PRO A 120 -17.96 -3.54 0.41
C PRO A 120 -16.82 -4.19 1.21
N GLN A 121 -16.00 -3.36 1.87
CA GLN A 121 -14.83 -3.79 2.64
C GLN A 121 -13.75 -4.57 1.83
N ARG A 122 -13.76 -4.43 0.51
CA ARG A 122 -12.77 -5.06 -0.38
C ARG A 122 -11.88 -4.03 -1.08
N VAL A 123 -12.03 -2.75 -0.75
CA VAL A 123 -11.26 -1.67 -1.36
C VAL A 123 -10.49 -0.91 -0.29
N ILE A 124 -9.23 -0.61 -0.59
CA ILE A 124 -8.38 0.30 0.16
C ILE A 124 -8.19 1.54 -0.72
N VAL A 125 -8.29 2.72 -0.12
CA VAL A 125 -8.01 3.97 -0.83
C VAL A 125 -6.59 4.43 -0.51
N ALA A 126 -5.75 4.55 -1.55
CA ALA A 126 -4.44 5.15 -1.42
C ALA A 126 -4.54 6.67 -1.31
N VAL A 127 -3.94 7.20 -0.27
CA VAL A 127 -3.81 8.62 0.04
C VAL A 127 -2.32 8.97 0.00
N ASP A 128 -1.82 9.14 -1.21
CA ASP A 128 -0.42 9.50 -1.44
C ASP A 128 -0.27 11.02 -1.27
N ALA A 129 0.64 11.46 -0.42
CA ALA A 129 0.76 12.86 -0.03
C ALA A 129 2.16 13.42 -0.27
N LYS A 130 2.19 14.66 -0.73
CA LYS A 130 3.40 15.48 -0.82
C LYS A 130 3.06 16.92 -0.47
N ASP A 131 3.86 17.54 0.40
CA ASP A 131 3.69 18.94 0.80
C ASP A 131 2.26 19.29 1.26
N GLY A 132 1.61 18.34 1.99
CA GLY A 132 0.26 18.52 2.50
C GLY A 132 -0.87 18.36 1.47
N ARG A 133 -0.58 17.97 0.24
CA ARG A 133 -1.53 17.76 -0.87
C ARG A 133 -1.55 16.31 -1.31
N VAL A 134 -2.71 15.85 -1.79
CA VAL A 134 -2.85 14.51 -2.38
C VAL A 134 -2.22 14.47 -3.76
N ALA A 135 -1.30 13.53 -3.94
CA ALA A 135 -0.66 13.26 -5.23
C ALA A 135 -1.52 12.33 -6.09
N VAL A 136 -1.48 12.52 -7.38
CA VAL A 136 -2.29 11.82 -8.37
C VAL A 136 -1.46 11.43 -9.59
N LYS A 137 -2.04 10.60 -10.47
CA LYS A 137 -1.42 10.16 -11.74
C LYS A 137 -0.05 9.51 -11.55
N GLY A 138 0.09 8.63 -10.57
CA GLY A 138 1.38 7.99 -10.27
C GLY A 138 2.41 8.98 -9.71
N TRP A 139 1.94 9.90 -8.85
CA TRP A 139 2.72 10.89 -8.11
C TRP A 139 3.28 12.06 -8.96
N VAL A 140 2.81 12.19 -10.20
CA VAL A 140 3.29 13.24 -11.14
C VAL A 140 2.66 14.59 -10.85
N ASP A 141 1.37 14.60 -10.47
CA ASP A 141 0.60 15.82 -10.24
C ASP A 141 0.11 15.89 -8.78
N LEU A 142 -0.14 17.10 -8.29
CA LEU A 142 -0.80 17.35 -7.00
C LEU A 142 -2.23 17.82 -7.23
N SER A 143 -3.16 17.32 -6.42
CA SER A 143 -4.53 17.84 -6.36
C SER A 143 -4.65 19.02 -5.39
N ASP A 144 -5.79 19.70 -5.41
CA ASP A 144 -6.07 20.76 -4.44
C ASP A 144 -6.51 20.23 -3.07
N LEU A 145 -6.78 18.92 -2.96
CA LEU A 145 -7.24 18.29 -1.73
C LEU A 145 -6.08 17.96 -0.78
N THR A 146 -6.33 18.16 0.50
CA THR A 146 -5.49 17.62 1.56
C THR A 146 -5.82 16.14 1.79
N PRO A 147 -4.90 15.34 2.37
CA PRO A 147 -5.16 13.95 2.76
C PRO A 147 -6.41 13.78 3.62
N ILE A 148 -6.66 14.72 4.53
CA ILE A 148 -7.79 14.68 5.45
C ILE A 148 -9.11 14.95 4.72
N GLU A 149 -9.16 15.92 3.83
CA GLU A 149 -10.36 16.19 3.02
C GLU A 149 -10.74 14.99 2.16
N LEU A 150 -9.77 14.34 1.50
CA LEU A 150 -10.02 13.11 0.77
C LEU A 150 -10.54 12.00 1.69
N ALA A 151 -9.90 11.78 2.84
CA ALA A 151 -10.31 10.73 3.77
C ALA A 151 -11.73 10.94 4.31
N LEU A 152 -12.12 12.18 4.63
CA LEU A 152 -13.48 12.53 5.05
C LEU A 152 -14.49 12.29 3.92
N ALA A 153 -14.18 12.68 2.69
CA ALA A 153 -15.02 12.41 1.53
C ALA A 153 -15.21 10.90 1.28
N VAL A 154 -14.16 10.10 1.45
CA VAL A 154 -14.21 8.63 1.36
C VAL A 154 -15.09 8.05 2.47
N ARG A 155 -14.96 8.52 3.72
CA ARG A 155 -15.78 8.07 4.86
C ARG A 155 -17.28 8.26 4.61
N GLU A 156 -17.66 9.39 4.04
CA GLU A 156 -19.06 9.71 3.79
C GLU A 156 -19.69 8.84 2.69
N ARG A 157 -18.90 8.35 1.73
CA ARG A 157 -19.40 7.74 0.50
C ARG A 157 -19.04 6.28 0.31
N GLY A 158 -17.97 5.80 0.95
CA GLY A 158 -17.41 4.48 0.69
C GLY A 158 -17.46 3.55 1.89
N ARG A 159 -17.73 2.26 1.63
CA ARG A 159 -17.49 1.18 2.61
C ARG A 159 -16.13 0.57 2.32
N VAL A 160 -15.07 1.38 2.52
CA VAL A 160 -13.69 0.95 2.28
C VAL A 160 -13.14 0.18 3.48
N ALA A 161 -12.18 -0.70 3.23
CA ALA A 161 -11.53 -1.50 4.27
C ALA A 161 -10.54 -0.66 5.09
N ALA A 162 -9.76 0.19 4.40
CA ALA A 162 -8.73 1.03 5.02
C ALA A 162 -8.35 2.18 4.08
N LEU A 163 -7.57 3.12 4.62
CA LEU A 163 -6.75 4.05 3.84
C LEU A 163 -5.30 3.55 3.85
N LEU A 164 -4.60 3.67 2.73
CA LEU A 164 -3.15 3.50 2.64
C LEU A 164 -2.51 4.88 2.52
N TYR A 165 -1.88 5.36 3.59
CA TYR A 165 -1.24 6.67 3.59
C TYR A 165 0.23 6.56 3.28
N THR A 166 0.66 7.21 2.19
CA THR A 166 2.07 7.29 1.78
C THR A 166 2.54 8.73 1.78
N ASP A 167 3.56 9.05 2.58
CA ASP A 167 4.33 10.28 2.37
C ASP A 167 5.37 10.01 1.27
N ILE A 168 5.08 10.49 0.04
CA ILE A 168 5.89 10.15 -1.13
C ILE A 168 7.29 10.79 -1.11
N SER A 169 7.48 11.88 -0.35
CA SER A 169 8.81 12.48 -0.17
C SER A 169 9.74 11.60 0.66
N ARG A 170 9.19 10.63 1.38
CA ARG A 170 9.92 9.68 2.22
C ARG A 170 10.02 8.29 1.60
N ASP A 171 9.19 7.98 0.59
CA ASP A 171 9.14 6.63 0.02
C ASP A 171 10.47 6.24 -0.63
N GLY A 172 10.97 5.05 -0.27
CA GLY A 172 12.26 4.53 -0.73
C GLY A 172 13.50 5.23 -0.17
N THR A 173 13.36 6.22 0.76
CA THR A 173 14.48 6.99 1.33
C THR A 173 15.03 6.40 2.63
N GLU A 174 14.28 5.54 3.32
CA GLU A 174 14.64 4.97 4.65
C GLU A 174 14.91 6.05 5.73
N GLN A 175 14.27 7.23 5.62
CA GLN A 175 14.43 8.37 6.56
C GLN A 175 13.34 8.41 7.65
N GLY A 176 12.59 7.35 7.82
CA GLY A 176 11.48 7.22 8.74
C GLY A 176 10.14 7.65 8.14
N PRO A 177 9.02 7.02 8.56
CA PRO A 177 7.66 7.33 8.13
C PRO A 177 7.17 8.65 8.73
N ASN A 178 6.12 9.23 8.16
CA ASN A 178 5.45 10.40 8.71
C ASN A 178 4.44 9.98 9.79
N VAL A 179 4.95 9.67 10.99
CA VAL A 179 4.15 9.16 12.13
C VAL A 179 3.02 10.12 12.49
N THR A 180 3.33 11.43 12.58
CA THR A 180 2.36 12.46 13.01
C THR A 180 1.20 12.58 12.02
N ALA A 181 1.49 12.71 10.72
CA ALA A 181 0.46 12.84 9.70
C ALA A 181 -0.37 11.55 9.56
N THR A 182 0.26 10.37 9.69
CA THR A 182 -0.45 9.08 9.67
C THR A 182 -1.44 8.97 10.82
N ALA A 183 -1.00 9.29 12.05
CA ALA A 183 -1.86 9.25 13.23
C ALA A 183 -2.99 10.29 13.17
N GLU A 184 -2.70 11.50 12.68
CA GLU A 184 -3.72 12.54 12.49
C GLU A 184 -4.78 12.10 11.48
N LEU A 185 -4.36 11.55 10.33
CA LEU A 185 -5.28 11.03 9.32
C LEU A 185 -6.19 9.94 9.90
N ALA A 186 -5.62 8.99 10.66
CA ALA A 186 -6.37 7.90 11.27
C ALA A 186 -7.42 8.42 12.26
N ARG A 187 -7.02 9.30 13.19
CA ARG A 187 -7.95 9.89 14.18
C ARG A 187 -9.07 10.69 13.53
N ARG A 188 -8.75 11.51 12.54
CA ARG A 188 -9.73 12.40 11.91
C ARG A 188 -10.66 11.70 10.94
N SER A 189 -10.17 10.71 10.21
CA SER A 189 -11.00 9.93 9.29
C SER A 189 -11.88 8.91 10.00
N GLY A 190 -11.42 8.33 11.11
CA GLY A 190 -12.06 7.19 11.76
C GLY A 190 -12.07 5.93 10.89
N ILE A 191 -11.29 5.92 9.80
CA ILE A 191 -11.08 4.76 8.93
C ILE A 191 -9.74 4.13 9.33
N PRO A 192 -9.61 2.79 9.38
CA PRO A 192 -8.32 2.13 9.57
C PRO A 192 -7.26 2.63 8.60
N VAL A 193 -6.05 2.88 9.07
CA VAL A 193 -4.94 3.38 8.24
C VAL A 193 -3.80 2.39 8.19
N LEU A 194 -3.27 2.18 6.99
CA LEU A 194 -2.00 1.52 6.73
C LEU A 194 -0.96 2.60 6.45
N ALA A 195 0.13 2.62 7.22
CA ALA A 195 1.24 3.54 7.00
C ALA A 195 2.12 3.04 5.85
N SER A 196 2.65 3.93 5.02
CA SER A 196 3.58 3.62 3.94
C SER A 196 4.60 4.74 3.73
N GLY A 197 5.76 4.37 3.19
CA GLY A 197 6.84 5.28 2.86
C GLY A 197 7.81 5.53 4.03
N GLY A 198 9.10 5.48 3.74
CA GLY A 198 10.19 5.94 4.60
C GLY A 198 10.71 4.97 5.65
N VAL A 199 10.07 3.84 5.93
CA VAL A 199 10.54 2.89 6.94
C VAL A 199 11.94 2.38 6.60
N GLY A 200 12.91 2.66 7.50
CA GLY A 200 14.31 2.24 7.37
C GLY A 200 14.83 1.46 8.56
N SER A 201 14.14 1.47 9.70
CA SER A 201 14.61 0.86 10.94
C SER A 201 13.48 0.23 11.78
N LEU A 202 13.87 -0.59 12.77
CA LEU A 202 12.93 -1.11 13.77
C LEU A 202 12.37 0.01 14.66
N ALA A 203 13.11 1.08 14.88
CA ALA A 203 12.67 2.24 15.65
C ALA A 203 11.50 2.96 14.94
N ASP A 204 11.51 3.02 13.61
CA ASP A 204 10.42 3.60 12.82
C ASP A 204 9.12 2.81 13.00
N ILE A 205 9.22 1.48 12.99
CA ILE A 205 8.07 0.58 13.20
C ILE A 205 7.55 0.73 14.63
N ALA A 206 8.45 0.80 15.62
CA ALA A 206 8.08 1.00 17.01
C ALA A 206 7.41 2.37 17.23
N ALA A 207 7.86 3.43 16.54
CA ALA A 207 7.24 4.75 16.61
C ALA A 207 5.81 4.76 16.06
N LEU A 208 5.52 4.05 14.96
CA LEU A 208 4.16 3.87 14.47
C LEU A 208 3.33 3.02 15.43
N ALA A 209 3.90 1.95 15.99
CA ALA A 209 3.22 1.08 16.93
C ALA A 209 2.82 1.81 18.22
N ALA A 210 3.64 2.75 18.68
CA ALA A 210 3.38 3.57 19.87
C ALA A 210 2.15 4.50 19.73
N VAL A 211 1.69 4.75 18.49
CA VAL A 211 0.50 5.57 18.20
C VAL A 211 -0.57 4.79 17.45
N ALA A 212 -0.51 3.45 17.48
CA ALA A 212 -1.43 2.59 16.73
C ALA A 212 -2.89 2.71 17.20
N ASP A 213 -3.12 3.09 18.47
CA ASP A 213 -4.43 3.40 19.05
C ASP A 213 -5.17 4.53 18.31
N ALA A 214 -4.45 5.35 17.54
CA ALA A 214 -5.04 6.32 16.63
C ALA A 214 -5.90 5.70 15.51
N GLY A 215 -5.78 4.37 15.28
CA GLY A 215 -6.42 3.64 14.20
C GLY A 215 -5.45 3.17 13.12
N ILE A 216 -4.14 3.05 13.42
CA ILE A 216 -3.15 2.52 12.50
C ILE A 216 -3.12 0.99 12.64
N GLU A 217 -3.61 0.27 11.61
CA GLU A 217 -3.68 -1.19 11.63
C GLU A 217 -2.43 -1.88 11.10
N GLY A 218 -1.67 -1.21 10.24
CA GLY A 218 -0.51 -1.83 9.61
C GLY A 218 0.51 -0.84 9.08
N VAL A 219 1.69 -1.36 8.74
CA VAL A 219 2.75 -0.63 8.07
C VAL A 219 3.27 -1.43 6.87
N VAL A 220 3.27 -0.78 5.70
CA VAL A 220 3.89 -1.33 4.49
C VAL A 220 5.39 -1.08 4.55
N VAL A 221 6.17 -2.14 4.43
CA VAL A 221 7.63 -2.07 4.44
C VAL A 221 8.17 -2.63 3.12
N GLY A 222 8.86 -1.76 2.40
CA GLY A 222 9.47 -2.09 1.13
C GLY A 222 10.99 -2.26 1.28
N ARG A 223 11.73 -1.25 0.80
CA ARG A 223 13.18 -1.26 0.62
C ARG A 223 13.97 -1.84 1.80
N ALA A 224 13.64 -1.45 3.04
CA ALA A 224 14.35 -1.90 4.24
C ALA A 224 14.36 -3.43 4.43
N LEU A 225 13.32 -4.14 3.98
CA LEU A 225 13.29 -5.62 4.00
C LEU A 225 14.20 -6.22 2.93
N TYR A 226 14.31 -5.59 1.77
CA TYR A 226 15.13 -6.08 0.65
C TYR A 226 16.61 -5.81 0.86
N THR A 227 16.97 -4.67 1.45
CA THR A 227 18.37 -4.32 1.79
C THR A 227 18.87 -5.08 3.02
N GLY A 228 17.96 -5.69 3.80
CA GLY A 228 18.28 -6.35 5.06
C GLY A 228 18.51 -5.37 6.23
N ALA A 229 18.20 -4.08 6.04
CA ALA A 229 18.21 -3.09 7.12
C ALA A 229 17.24 -3.47 8.26
N VAL A 230 16.14 -4.14 7.89
CA VAL A 230 15.14 -4.68 8.81
C VAL A 230 14.83 -6.13 8.43
N SER A 231 14.85 -7.07 9.37
CA SER A 231 14.30 -8.42 9.15
C SER A 231 12.80 -8.43 9.41
N LEU A 232 12.01 -9.19 8.62
CA LEU A 232 10.58 -9.28 8.82
C LEU A 232 10.18 -9.81 10.22
N PRO A 233 10.82 -10.85 10.78
CA PRO A 233 10.51 -11.30 12.15
C PRO A 233 10.78 -10.24 13.22
N ASP A 234 11.86 -9.45 13.09
CA ASP A 234 12.15 -8.35 14.01
C ASP A 234 11.15 -7.21 13.88
N ALA A 235 10.78 -6.85 12.64
CA ALA A 235 9.75 -5.88 12.35
C ALA A 235 8.40 -6.25 13.00
N MET A 236 7.99 -7.51 12.87
CA MET A 236 6.75 -8.02 13.48
C MET A 236 6.82 -7.94 15.01
N ARG A 237 7.97 -8.25 15.62
CA ARG A 237 8.15 -8.09 17.07
C ARG A 237 8.09 -6.62 17.51
N ALA A 238 8.68 -5.71 16.75
CA ALA A 238 8.61 -4.27 17.02
C ALA A 238 7.17 -3.73 16.92
N ALA A 239 6.41 -4.17 15.90
CA ALA A 239 5.02 -3.80 15.69
C ALA A 239 4.07 -4.33 16.79
N ALA A 240 4.39 -5.45 17.43
CA ALA A 240 3.57 -6.04 18.49
C ALA A 240 3.77 -5.39 19.87
N ARG A 241 4.90 -4.72 20.11
CA ARG A 241 5.23 -4.11 21.43
C ARG A 241 4.49 -2.81 21.74
N GLY A 242 3.78 -2.23 20.78
CA GLY A 242 2.97 -1.05 20.94
C GLY A 242 1.48 -1.35 21.26
N ALA A 243 1.14 -2.62 21.43
CA ALA A 243 -0.22 -3.06 21.76
C ALA A 243 -0.36 -3.33 23.25
#